data_4ed144d2ae7e398436bb9c7d4fa06327
#
_entry.id   4ed144d2ae7e398436bb9c7d4fa06327
#
_cell.length_a   1.000
_cell.length_b   1.000
_cell.length_c   1.000
_cell.angle_alpha   90.00
_cell.angle_beta   90.00
_cell.angle_gamma   90.00
#
_symmetry.space_group_name_H-M   'P 1'
#
loop_
_entity.id
_entity.type
_entity.pdbx_description
1 polymer ?
#
loop_
_entity_poly.entity_id
_entity_poly.type
_entity_poly.pdbx_seq_one_letter_code
_entity_poly.pdbx_strand_id
1 'polypeptide(L)'
;MSRTRRTALALGTAAAAALSVASVTAPATAAPSPLAGSTTVTPAGHAFQATLSGKATLKAGSVTVTCTVSVSTGTVPAAPGNQNAAGPVSSPISPPTYSSCTSSVWGVTPTVTTSGSWSVSMQNGSPITATMTVPTGGLVVHTTGLATCTVTAAPSAPASVGGSWANGAPPSLTFTNASVPVTVTGGFGCPTSATSSAFNAVYKVTDTTDPAQQITVGP
;
A
#
# COMPACT_ATOMS: atom_id res chain seq x y z
N MET A 1 -56.27 78.19 5.48
CA MET A 1 -56.26 78.55 6.89
C MET A 1 -55.34 77.56 7.60
N SER A 2 -54.17 78.07 8.02
CA SER A 2 -53.62 77.96 9.39
C SER A 2 -53.34 76.53 9.81
N ARG A 3 -52.21 76.13 10.33
CA ARG A 3 -50.99 76.73 10.92
C ARG A 3 -49.95 75.62 11.15
N THR A 4 -48.76 75.96 10.73
CA THR A 4 -47.45 75.60 11.37
C THR A 4 -47.48 74.80 12.66
N ARG A 5 -46.63 73.81 12.72
CA ARG A 5 -45.61 73.76 13.80
C ARG A 5 -44.43 72.83 13.43
N ARG A 6 -43.27 73.47 13.44
CA ARG A 6 -41.95 72.85 13.37
C ARG A 6 -41.61 72.20 14.72
N THR A 7 -41.04 71.08 14.72
CA THR A 7 -40.12 70.65 15.77
C THR A 7 -39.01 69.86 15.20
N ALA A 8 -37.81 70.38 15.35
CA ALA A 8 -36.52 69.72 15.08
C ALA A 8 -36.18 68.87 16.30
N LEU A 9 -35.57 67.71 16.10
CA LEU A 9 -34.65 67.10 17.08
C LEU A 9 -33.76 66.06 16.40
N ALA A 10 -32.53 66.47 16.39
CA ALA A 10 -31.34 65.77 16.92
C ALA A 10 -30.89 64.51 16.19
N LEU A 11 -29.73 64.72 15.51
CA LEU A 11 -28.78 63.69 15.11
C LEU A 11 -28.33 62.86 16.33
N GLY A 12 -28.44 61.58 16.22
CA GLY A 12 -27.73 60.61 17.07
C GLY A 12 -26.88 59.71 16.19
N THR A 13 -25.60 60.01 16.07
CA THR A 13 -24.60 59.19 15.40
C THR A 13 -24.25 58.05 16.38
N ALA A 14 -24.77 56.84 16.12
CA ALA A 14 -24.30 55.62 16.79
C ALA A 14 -23.12 55.07 16.00
N ALA A 15 -21.91 55.22 16.53
CA ALA A 15 -20.72 54.60 16.05
C ALA A 15 -20.76 53.12 16.49
N ALA A 16 -21.01 52.21 15.53
CA ALA A 16 -20.85 50.77 15.74
C ALA A 16 -19.37 50.40 15.66
N ALA A 17 -18.73 50.16 16.78
CA ALA A 17 -17.38 49.58 16.86
C ALA A 17 -17.48 48.11 16.47
N ALA A 18 -17.06 47.76 15.30
CA ALA A 18 -16.89 46.37 14.87
C ALA A 18 -15.64 45.80 15.57
N LEU A 19 -15.84 44.98 16.57
CA LEU A 19 -14.82 44.13 17.18
C LEU A 19 -14.52 42.97 16.22
N SER A 20 -13.46 43.11 15.42
CA SER A 20 -12.90 42.02 14.62
C SER A 20 -12.19 41.04 15.59
N VAL A 21 -12.83 39.92 15.90
CA VAL A 21 -12.20 38.79 16.58
C VAL A 21 -11.26 38.11 15.59
N ALA A 22 -9.98 38.39 15.69
CA ALA A 22 -8.94 37.66 14.97
C ALA A 22 -8.88 36.23 15.54
N SER A 23 -9.44 35.26 14.80
CA SER A 23 -9.32 33.85 15.11
C SER A 23 -7.87 33.42 14.91
N VAL A 24 -7.11 33.34 15.98
CA VAL A 24 -5.77 32.72 15.96
C VAL A 24 -5.98 31.22 15.79
N THR A 25 -5.88 30.72 14.57
CA THR A 25 -5.77 29.26 14.31
C THR A 25 -4.43 28.80 14.83
N ALA A 26 -4.39 28.21 16.01
CA ALA A 26 -3.21 27.52 16.52
C ALA A 26 -2.83 26.40 15.51
N PRO A 27 -1.54 26.26 15.15
CA PRO A 27 -1.11 25.15 14.31
C PRO A 27 -1.44 23.85 15.05
N ALA A 28 -2.15 22.94 14.38
CA ALA A 28 -2.39 21.60 14.89
C ALA A 28 -1.03 20.93 15.06
N THR A 29 -0.55 20.79 16.29
CA THR A 29 0.61 19.96 16.61
C THR A 29 0.24 18.53 16.24
N ALA A 30 0.88 17.98 15.19
CA ALA A 30 0.77 16.57 14.87
C ALA A 30 1.17 15.77 16.13
N ALA A 31 0.27 14.90 16.60
CA ALA A 31 0.58 14.00 17.69
C ALA A 31 1.81 13.17 17.28
N PRO A 32 2.82 13.00 18.16
CA PRO A 32 3.97 12.16 17.84
C PRO A 32 3.46 10.76 17.50
N SER A 33 3.88 10.25 16.34
CA SER A 33 3.63 8.85 16.00
C SER A 33 4.24 7.97 17.09
N PRO A 34 3.53 6.94 17.60
CA PRO A 34 4.12 6.03 18.57
C PRO A 34 5.42 5.47 18.00
N LEU A 35 6.49 5.48 18.78
CA LEU A 35 7.77 4.89 18.42
C LEU A 35 7.51 3.41 18.06
N ALA A 36 7.98 2.99 16.89
CA ALA A 36 7.93 1.60 16.48
C ALA A 36 8.67 0.76 17.53
N GLY A 37 8.03 -0.29 18.05
CA GLY A 37 8.66 -1.22 18.99
C GLY A 37 9.76 -2.04 18.32
N SER A 38 10.52 -2.78 19.15
CA SER A 38 11.50 -3.73 18.65
C SER A 38 10.87 -4.81 17.78
N THR A 39 11.60 -5.28 16.80
CA THR A 39 11.18 -6.36 15.92
C THR A 39 12.30 -7.39 15.81
N THR A 40 11.95 -8.65 15.97
CA THR A 40 12.81 -9.80 15.69
C THR A 40 12.12 -10.73 14.73
N VAL A 41 12.79 -11.16 13.67
CA VAL A 41 12.30 -12.19 12.74
C VAL A 41 13.14 -13.44 12.94
N THR A 42 12.50 -14.57 13.21
CA THR A 42 13.15 -15.85 13.49
C THR A 42 12.61 -16.96 12.60
N PRO A 43 13.45 -17.97 12.29
CA PRO A 43 14.87 -18.12 12.62
C PRO A 43 15.78 -17.22 11.78
N ALA A 44 16.89 -16.75 12.37
CA ALA A 44 17.87 -15.91 11.68
C ALA A 44 18.61 -16.70 10.59
N GLY A 45 18.79 -16.10 9.41
CA GLY A 45 19.52 -16.67 8.29
C GLY A 45 18.76 -17.77 7.51
N HIS A 46 17.54 -18.12 7.93
CA HIS A 46 16.77 -19.15 7.24
C HIS A 46 16.15 -18.62 5.93
N ALA A 47 16.18 -19.47 4.92
CA ALA A 47 15.48 -19.25 3.66
C ALA A 47 13.99 -19.60 3.82
N PHE A 48 13.14 -18.87 3.11
CA PHE A 48 11.69 -19.12 3.11
C PHE A 48 11.09 -19.03 1.70
N GLN A 49 9.94 -19.66 1.53
CA GLN A 49 9.12 -19.55 0.34
C GLN A 49 7.72 -19.02 0.72
N ALA A 50 7.27 -17.98 0.00
CA ALA A 50 5.93 -17.48 0.07
C ALA A 50 5.14 -17.98 -1.14
N THR A 51 4.08 -18.76 -0.88
CA THR A 51 3.22 -19.35 -1.92
C THR A 51 1.82 -18.76 -1.79
N LEU A 52 1.25 -18.32 -2.90
CA LEU A 52 -0.10 -17.76 -2.95
C LEU A 52 -1.13 -18.77 -2.46
N SER A 53 -1.97 -18.34 -1.54
CA SER A 53 -3.12 -19.09 -1.04
C SER A 53 -4.41 -18.46 -1.57
N GLY A 54 -5.03 -19.11 -2.55
CA GLY A 54 -6.19 -18.57 -3.24
C GLY A 54 -5.84 -17.77 -4.48
N LYS A 55 -6.22 -16.50 -4.53
CA LYS A 55 -6.07 -15.64 -5.72
C LYS A 55 -5.35 -14.34 -5.37
N ALA A 56 -4.48 -13.89 -6.27
CA ALA A 56 -3.95 -12.54 -6.27
C ALA A 56 -4.75 -11.70 -7.28
N THR A 57 -5.19 -10.51 -6.88
CA THR A 57 -5.92 -9.59 -7.76
C THR A 57 -5.24 -8.23 -7.81
N LEU A 58 -5.13 -7.69 -9.01
CA LEU A 58 -4.69 -6.33 -9.28
C LEU A 58 -5.84 -5.61 -10.00
N LYS A 59 -6.38 -4.57 -9.38
CA LYS A 59 -7.51 -3.82 -9.93
C LYS A 59 -7.07 -2.38 -10.24
N ALA A 60 -7.04 -2.03 -11.52
CA ALA A 60 -6.78 -0.68 -12.01
C ALA A 60 -8.04 -0.14 -12.71
N GLY A 61 -8.64 0.93 -12.18
CA GLY A 61 -9.93 1.41 -12.63
C GLY A 61 -11.03 0.34 -12.54
N SER A 62 -11.70 0.04 -13.66
CA SER A 62 -12.73 -1.01 -13.75
C SER A 62 -12.17 -2.39 -14.11
N VAL A 63 -10.88 -2.50 -14.46
CA VAL A 63 -10.28 -3.75 -14.92
C VAL A 63 -9.59 -4.46 -13.75
N THR A 64 -9.87 -5.75 -13.61
CA THR A 64 -9.23 -6.62 -12.62
C THR A 64 -8.48 -7.74 -13.32
N VAL A 65 -7.21 -7.89 -12.99
CA VAL A 65 -6.40 -9.06 -13.35
C VAL A 65 -6.35 -9.99 -12.14
N THR A 66 -6.66 -11.26 -12.34
CA THR A 66 -6.66 -12.30 -11.31
C THR A 66 -5.68 -13.39 -11.68
N CYS A 67 -4.71 -13.68 -10.81
CA CYS A 67 -3.75 -14.77 -10.98
C CYS A 67 -3.97 -15.82 -9.88
N THR A 68 -3.84 -17.10 -10.23
CA THR A 68 -4.05 -18.20 -9.27
C THR A 68 -2.76 -18.85 -8.80
N VAL A 69 -1.64 -18.50 -9.41
CA VAL A 69 -0.31 -18.98 -9.01
C VAL A 69 0.61 -17.80 -8.81
N SER A 70 1.26 -17.75 -7.66
CA SER A 70 2.35 -16.81 -7.36
C SER A 70 3.27 -17.41 -6.32
N VAL A 71 4.57 -17.27 -6.53
CA VAL A 71 5.62 -17.74 -5.62
C VAL A 71 6.72 -16.69 -5.55
N SER A 72 7.24 -16.48 -4.36
CA SER A 72 8.47 -15.72 -4.10
C SER A 72 9.30 -16.45 -3.04
N THR A 73 10.61 -16.36 -3.14
CA THR A 73 11.54 -16.87 -2.13
C THR A 73 12.27 -15.73 -1.47
N GLY A 74 12.76 -15.93 -0.26
CA GLY A 74 13.53 -14.93 0.45
C GLY A 74 14.40 -15.53 1.54
N THR A 75 15.11 -14.66 2.24
CA THR A 75 15.97 -15.08 3.36
C THR A 75 15.78 -14.10 4.52
N VAL A 76 15.53 -14.62 5.70
CA VAL A 76 15.58 -13.85 6.94
C VAL A 76 17.03 -13.39 7.13
N PRO A 77 17.31 -12.12 7.44
CA PRO A 77 18.69 -11.68 7.68
C PRO A 77 19.38 -12.54 8.76
N ALA A 78 20.66 -12.77 8.58
CA ALA A 78 21.46 -13.40 9.62
C ALA A 78 21.55 -12.51 10.86
N ALA A 79 21.77 -13.09 12.04
CA ALA A 79 21.99 -12.32 13.25
C ALA A 79 23.25 -11.42 13.12
N PRO A 80 23.22 -10.16 13.62
CA PRO A 80 22.12 -9.51 14.33
C PRO A 80 21.10 -8.80 13.41
N GLY A 81 21.21 -8.89 12.07
CA GLY A 81 20.37 -8.19 11.11
C GLY A 81 18.88 -8.61 11.12
N ASN A 82 18.59 -9.77 11.74
CA ASN A 82 17.23 -10.26 11.96
C ASN A 82 16.50 -9.53 13.11
N GLN A 83 17.14 -8.55 13.75
CA GLN A 83 16.63 -7.78 14.88
C GLN A 83 16.76 -6.29 14.60
N ASN A 84 15.78 -5.52 15.06
CA ASN A 84 15.81 -4.07 15.06
C ASN A 84 15.16 -3.56 16.35
N ALA A 85 15.91 -2.85 17.16
CA ALA A 85 15.44 -2.39 18.48
C ALA A 85 14.34 -1.32 18.40
N ALA A 86 14.18 -0.63 17.25
CA ALA A 86 13.24 0.48 17.12
C ALA A 86 12.70 0.59 15.68
N GLY A 87 12.30 -0.53 15.08
CA GLY A 87 11.77 -0.48 13.71
C GLY A 87 11.57 -1.84 13.07
N PRO A 88 11.28 -1.86 11.77
CA PRO A 88 11.06 -3.09 11.02
C PRO A 88 12.38 -3.83 10.73
N VAL A 89 12.26 -5.13 10.51
CA VAL A 89 13.30 -5.97 9.92
C VAL A 89 12.96 -6.20 8.46
N SER A 90 13.91 -5.94 7.56
CA SER A 90 13.74 -6.10 6.12
C SER A 90 14.46 -7.35 5.60
N SER A 91 13.74 -8.16 4.85
CA SER A 91 14.23 -9.37 4.18
C SER A 91 14.22 -9.16 2.68
N PRO A 92 15.31 -9.43 1.95
CA PRO A 92 15.29 -9.47 0.50
C PRO A 92 14.46 -10.66 0.01
N ILE A 93 13.72 -10.47 -1.07
CA ILE A 93 12.93 -11.51 -1.73
C ILE A 93 13.20 -11.55 -3.23
N SER A 94 13.01 -12.71 -3.83
CA SER A 94 12.96 -12.81 -5.30
C SER A 94 11.74 -12.07 -5.84
N PRO A 95 11.81 -11.51 -7.05
CA PRO A 95 10.62 -10.98 -7.71
C PRO A 95 9.49 -12.02 -7.70
N PRO A 96 8.29 -11.72 -7.15
CA PRO A 96 7.19 -12.69 -7.12
C PRO A 96 6.78 -13.08 -8.55
N THR A 97 6.68 -14.36 -8.82
CA THR A 97 6.12 -14.85 -10.09
C THR A 97 4.60 -14.76 -10.06
N TYR A 98 3.98 -14.55 -11.22
CA TYR A 98 2.52 -14.62 -11.38
C TYR A 98 2.19 -15.41 -12.65
N SER A 99 1.31 -16.40 -12.52
CA SER A 99 0.85 -17.19 -13.65
C SER A 99 -0.61 -17.61 -13.51
N SER A 100 -1.16 -18.24 -14.55
CA SER A 100 -2.59 -18.57 -14.65
C SER A 100 -3.45 -17.33 -14.39
N CYS A 101 -3.14 -16.25 -15.11
CA CYS A 101 -3.79 -14.97 -14.96
C CYS A 101 -4.95 -14.82 -15.95
N THR A 102 -6.04 -14.21 -15.49
CA THR A 102 -7.22 -13.88 -16.29
C THR A 102 -7.61 -12.42 -16.10
N SER A 103 -8.30 -11.85 -17.08
CA SER A 103 -8.87 -10.51 -17.00
C SER A 103 -10.36 -10.55 -16.72
N SER A 104 -10.89 -9.55 -16.02
CA SER A 104 -12.34 -9.32 -15.91
C SER A 104 -12.98 -8.89 -17.22
N VAL A 105 -12.18 -8.51 -18.22
CA VAL A 105 -12.66 -8.10 -19.55
C VAL A 105 -12.57 -9.32 -20.48
N TRP A 106 -13.69 -9.67 -21.09
CA TRP A 106 -13.75 -10.78 -22.02
C TRP A 106 -12.84 -10.55 -23.25
N GLY A 107 -12.19 -11.62 -23.72
CA GLY A 107 -11.29 -11.55 -24.88
C GLY A 107 -9.96 -10.82 -24.63
N VAL A 108 -9.62 -10.52 -23.36
CA VAL A 108 -8.35 -9.92 -22.95
C VAL A 108 -7.55 -10.90 -22.12
N THR A 109 -6.33 -11.21 -22.56
CA THR A 109 -5.40 -12.12 -21.89
C THR A 109 -4.25 -11.34 -21.26
N PRO A 110 -4.10 -11.36 -19.92
CA PRO A 110 -3.00 -10.68 -19.24
C PRO A 110 -1.78 -11.60 -19.08
N THR A 111 -0.59 -11.02 -19.18
CA THR A 111 0.70 -11.59 -18.79
C THR A 111 1.34 -10.66 -17.77
N VAL A 112 1.83 -11.21 -16.67
CA VAL A 112 2.49 -10.44 -15.61
C VAL A 112 3.97 -10.80 -15.59
N THR A 113 4.82 -9.78 -15.65
CA THR A 113 6.28 -9.89 -15.52
C THR A 113 6.76 -9.09 -14.34
N THR A 114 7.74 -9.61 -13.62
CA THR A 114 8.34 -8.96 -12.47
C THR A 114 9.86 -8.94 -12.60
N SER A 115 10.49 -7.90 -12.08
CA SER A 115 11.93 -7.69 -12.17
C SER A 115 12.44 -6.80 -11.04
N GLY A 116 13.76 -6.68 -10.92
CA GLY A 116 14.42 -5.80 -9.97
C GLY A 116 14.56 -6.40 -8.56
N SER A 117 15.01 -5.57 -7.62
CA SER A 117 15.28 -5.99 -6.23
C SER A 117 14.06 -5.70 -5.37
N TRP A 118 13.43 -6.77 -4.90
CA TRP A 118 12.26 -6.71 -4.03
C TRP A 118 12.65 -6.97 -2.57
N SER A 119 11.89 -6.44 -1.65
CA SER A 119 12.03 -6.74 -0.22
C SER A 119 10.69 -6.77 0.48
N VAL A 120 10.65 -7.43 1.63
CA VAL A 120 9.53 -7.38 2.57
C VAL A 120 10.07 -6.98 3.94
N SER A 121 9.47 -5.97 4.55
CA SER A 121 9.80 -5.51 5.90
C SER A 121 8.66 -5.90 6.84
N MET A 122 9.01 -6.45 8.00
CA MET A 122 8.08 -6.81 9.06
C MET A 122 8.28 -5.91 10.25
N GLN A 123 7.19 -5.40 10.83
CA GLN A 123 7.21 -4.62 12.06
C GLN A 123 6.35 -5.31 13.11
N ASN A 124 6.97 -5.70 14.22
CA ASN A 124 6.25 -6.21 15.38
C ASN A 124 5.29 -5.15 15.94
N GLY A 125 4.09 -5.60 16.32
CA GLY A 125 3.03 -4.75 16.85
C GLY A 125 1.73 -5.54 16.98
N SER A 126 0.65 -4.84 17.25
CA SER A 126 -0.70 -5.41 17.31
C SER A 126 -1.65 -4.56 16.45
N PRO A 127 -1.90 -4.99 15.20
CA PRO A 127 -1.40 -6.18 14.50
C PRO A 127 0.08 -6.04 14.08
N ILE A 128 0.72 -7.17 13.75
CA ILE A 128 2.03 -7.17 13.07
C ILE A 128 1.82 -6.64 11.65
N THR A 129 2.57 -5.62 11.27
CA THR A 129 2.48 -5.04 9.94
C THR A 129 3.59 -5.55 9.03
N ALA A 130 3.31 -5.58 7.74
CA ALA A 130 4.25 -5.92 6.70
C ALA A 130 4.24 -4.84 5.61
N THR A 131 5.38 -4.61 4.99
CA THR A 131 5.50 -3.71 3.85
C THR A 131 6.33 -4.38 2.78
N MET A 132 5.75 -4.61 1.61
CA MET A 132 6.46 -5.08 0.44
C MET A 132 6.95 -3.88 -0.37
N THR A 133 8.23 -3.84 -0.69
CA THR A 133 8.81 -2.81 -1.55
C THR A 133 8.90 -3.34 -2.97
N VAL A 134 8.16 -2.68 -3.86
CA VAL A 134 8.18 -2.92 -5.32
C VAL A 134 9.21 -1.95 -5.92
N PRO A 135 10.26 -2.41 -6.59
CA PRO A 135 11.21 -1.51 -7.24
C PRO A 135 10.58 -0.75 -8.40
N THR A 136 11.19 0.32 -8.83
CA THR A 136 10.71 1.13 -9.97
C THR A 136 10.51 0.25 -11.20
N GLY A 137 9.29 0.24 -11.74
CA GLY A 137 8.91 -0.62 -12.87
C GLY A 137 8.92 -2.12 -12.56
N GLY A 138 9.00 -2.50 -11.28
CA GLY A 138 9.25 -3.88 -10.86
C GLY A 138 8.15 -4.89 -11.19
N LEU A 139 6.94 -4.43 -11.54
CA LEU A 139 5.86 -5.28 -12.02
C LEU A 139 5.21 -4.62 -13.24
N VAL A 140 5.09 -5.40 -14.32
CA VAL A 140 4.42 -4.97 -15.55
C VAL A 140 3.36 -6.01 -15.92
N VAL A 141 2.14 -5.54 -16.14
CA VAL A 141 1.07 -6.33 -16.73
C VAL A 141 0.90 -5.91 -18.18
N HIS A 142 1.08 -6.85 -19.09
CA HIS A 142 0.80 -6.66 -20.52
C HIS A 142 -0.45 -7.45 -20.88
N THR A 143 -1.38 -6.82 -21.61
CA THR A 143 -2.58 -7.51 -22.10
C THR A 143 -2.58 -7.62 -23.61
N THR A 144 -3.18 -8.69 -24.12
CA THR A 144 -3.38 -8.96 -25.54
C THR A 144 -4.84 -9.31 -25.82
N GLY A 145 -5.23 -9.32 -27.09
CA GLY A 145 -6.61 -9.59 -27.52
C GLY A 145 -7.40 -8.32 -27.83
N LEU A 146 -8.62 -8.20 -27.32
CA LEU A 146 -9.50 -7.05 -27.62
C LEU A 146 -8.99 -5.71 -27.07
N ALA A 147 -8.12 -5.72 -26.07
CA ALA A 147 -7.42 -4.54 -25.57
C ALA A 147 -5.96 -4.86 -25.30
N THR A 148 -5.06 -4.05 -25.88
CA THR A 148 -3.62 -4.15 -25.68
C THR A 148 -3.19 -3.00 -24.78
N CYS A 149 -2.97 -3.32 -23.51
CA CYS A 149 -2.61 -2.37 -22.46
C CYS A 149 -1.29 -2.78 -21.81
N THR A 150 -0.55 -1.81 -21.32
CA THR A 150 0.61 -2.01 -20.45
C THR A 150 0.35 -1.26 -19.14
N VAL A 151 0.35 -1.98 -18.03
CA VAL A 151 0.23 -1.43 -16.67
C VAL A 151 1.57 -1.60 -15.98
N THR A 152 2.22 -0.50 -15.63
CA THR A 152 3.52 -0.50 -14.93
C THR A 152 3.30 -0.08 -13.48
N ALA A 153 3.63 -0.94 -12.54
CA ALA A 153 3.62 -0.61 -11.11
C ALA A 153 4.89 0.14 -10.71
N ALA A 154 4.77 1.03 -9.74
CA ALA A 154 5.87 1.86 -9.26
C ALA A 154 6.60 2.59 -10.42
N PRO A 155 5.90 3.37 -11.26
CA PRO A 155 6.43 3.83 -12.55
C PRO A 155 7.60 4.82 -12.42
N SER A 156 7.68 5.59 -11.35
CA SER A 156 8.65 6.68 -11.21
C SER A 156 9.61 6.51 -10.03
N ALA A 157 9.25 5.73 -9.02
CA ALA A 157 10.05 5.46 -7.83
C ALA A 157 9.60 4.14 -7.20
N PRO A 158 10.41 3.49 -6.36
CA PRO A 158 9.98 2.32 -5.60
C PRO A 158 8.71 2.61 -4.80
N ALA A 159 7.81 1.64 -4.72
CA ALA A 159 6.54 1.76 -4.01
C ALA A 159 6.48 0.81 -2.81
N SER A 160 5.95 1.33 -1.70
CA SER A 160 5.67 0.57 -0.49
C SER A 160 4.22 0.07 -0.52
N VAL A 161 4.03 -1.23 -0.45
CA VAL A 161 2.72 -1.89 -0.47
C VAL A 161 2.46 -2.47 0.91
N GLY A 162 1.53 -1.87 1.66
CA GLY A 162 1.22 -2.26 3.03
C GLY A 162 0.41 -3.55 3.09
N GLY A 163 0.72 -4.38 4.07
CA GLY A 163 0.05 -5.62 4.39
C GLY A 163 0.09 -5.93 5.89
N SER A 164 -0.37 -7.12 6.25
CA SER A 164 -0.33 -7.64 7.61
C SER A 164 0.30 -9.02 7.64
N TRP A 165 0.96 -9.32 8.75
CA TRP A 165 1.53 -10.64 9.03
C TRP A 165 0.78 -11.29 10.19
N ALA A 166 0.55 -12.59 10.07
CA ALA A 166 0.06 -13.40 11.18
C ALA A 166 0.99 -14.60 11.39
N ASN A 167 1.56 -14.71 12.58
CA ASN A 167 2.26 -15.91 13.00
C ASN A 167 1.29 -17.09 13.01
N GLY A 168 1.76 -18.28 12.66
CA GLY A 168 0.94 -19.49 12.57
C GLY A 168 1.74 -20.65 11.98
N ALA A 169 1.05 -21.75 11.71
CA ALA A 169 1.62 -22.95 11.11
C ALA A 169 0.81 -23.38 9.86
N PRO A 170 1.14 -22.88 8.67
CA PRO A 170 2.16 -21.90 8.33
C PRO A 170 1.71 -20.45 8.59
N PRO A 171 2.67 -19.53 8.84
CA PRO A 171 2.37 -18.11 8.94
C PRO A 171 1.85 -17.51 7.63
N SER A 172 1.20 -16.37 7.69
CA SER A 172 0.59 -15.75 6.52
C SER A 172 0.90 -14.27 6.39
N LEU A 173 1.17 -13.85 5.14
CA LEU A 173 1.30 -12.48 4.71
C LEU A 173 0.07 -12.10 3.89
N THR A 174 -0.67 -11.07 4.32
CA THR A 174 -1.94 -10.68 3.70
C THR A 174 -1.89 -9.24 3.22
N PHE A 175 -2.30 -9.02 1.97
CA PHE A 175 -2.53 -7.72 1.38
C PHE A 175 -4.02 -7.56 1.11
N THR A 176 -4.62 -6.48 1.63
CA THR A 176 -6.06 -6.20 1.47
C THR A 176 -6.23 -4.79 0.91
N ASN A 177 -6.71 -4.70 -0.31
CA ASN A 177 -6.89 -3.42 -1.04
C ASN A 177 -5.65 -2.51 -0.95
N ALA A 178 -4.46 -3.13 -0.91
CA ALA A 178 -3.22 -2.39 -0.81
C ALA A 178 -3.00 -1.55 -2.07
N SER A 179 -2.79 -0.24 -1.89
CA SER A 179 -2.63 0.68 -3.01
C SER A 179 -1.23 0.56 -3.60
N VAL A 180 -1.16 0.40 -4.91
CA VAL A 180 0.08 0.36 -5.70
C VAL A 180 0.01 1.45 -6.75
N PRO A 181 0.93 2.42 -6.78
CA PRO A 181 0.99 3.42 -7.85
C PRO A 181 1.22 2.73 -9.20
N VAL A 182 0.44 3.12 -10.22
CA VAL A 182 0.58 2.56 -11.56
C VAL A 182 0.51 3.65 -12.64
N THR A 183 1.10 3.35 -13.79
CA THR A 183 0.83 4.05 -15.04
C THR A 183 0.27 3.04 -16.03
N VAL A 184 -0.82 3.41 -16.70
CA VAL A 184 -1.46 2.58 -17.72
C VAL A 184 -1.29 3.24 -19.06
N THR A 185 -0.75 2.51 -20.04
CA THR A 185 -0.64 2.92 -21.42
C THR A 185 -1.37 1.93 -22.33
N GLY A 186 -1.83 2.39 -23.47
CA GLY A 186 -2.54 1.58 -24.45
C GLY A 186 -3.65 2.35 -25.16
N GLY A 187 -4.36 1.64 -26.03
CA GLY A 187 -5.45 2.19 -26.84
C GLY A 187 -6.83 2.02 -26.21
N PHE A 188 -7.81 1.81 -27.09
CA PHE A 188 -9.19 1.58 -26.69
C PHE A 188 -9.33 0.42 -25.71
N GLY A 189 -10.17 0.61 -24.69
CA GLY A 189 -10.42 -0.38 -23.64
C GLY A 189 -9.41 -0.39 -22.49
N CYS A 190 -8.33 0.40 -22.56
CA CYS A 190 -7.35 0.51 -21.48
C CYS A 190 -7.76 1.58 -20.45
N PRO A 191 -7.67 1.31 -19.13
CA PRO A 191 -8.01 2.26 -18.08
C PRO A 191 -6.87 3.29 -17.87
N THR A 192 -6.53 4.07 -18.90
CA THR A 192 -5.36 4.97 -18.93
C THR A 192 -5.43 6.11 -17.91
N SER A 193 -6.61 6.39 -17.34
CA SER A 193 -6.77 7.36 -16.25
C SER A 193 -6.43 6.80 -14.87
N ALA A 194 -6.21 5.47 -14.74
CA ALA A 194 -5.88 4.87 -13.46
C ALA A 194 -4.43 5.20 -13.06
N THR A 195 -4.26 5.81 -11.90
CA THR A 195 -2.95 6.14 -11.30
C THR A 195 -2.59 5.23 -10.14
N SER A 196 -3.52 4.37 -9.72
CA SER A 196 -3.32 3.37 -8.68
C SER A 196 -4.04 2.07 -9.00
N SER A 197 -3.51 0.97 -8.47
CA SER A 197 -4.12 -0.36 -8.50
C SER A 197 -4.33 -0.84 -7.08
N ALA A 198 -5.49 -1.45 -6.80
CA ALA A 198 -5.74 -2.15 -5.55
C ALA A 198 -5.22 -3.60 -5.66
N PHE A 199 -4.30 -3.95 -4.79
CA PHE A 199 -3.71 -5.29 -4.72
C PHE A 199 -4.29 -6.08 -3.55
N ASN A 200 -4.74 -7.32 -3.82
CA ASN A 200 -5.16 -8.26 -2.80
C ASN A 200 -4.47 -9.60 -3.03
N ALA A 201 -3.90 -10.18 -1.98
CA ALA A 201 -3.28 -11.51 -2.00
C ALA A 201 -3.10 -12.02 -0.57
N VAL A 202 -3.13 -13.34 -0.42
CA VAL A 202 -2.71 -14.02 0.81
C VAL A 202 -1.62 -15.01 0.45
N TYR A 203 -0.48 -14.91 1.11
CA TYR A 203 0.62 -15.85 0.95
C TYR A 203 0.78 -16.69 2.21
N LYS A 204 0.97 -17.99 2.05
CA LYS A 204 1.47 -18.88 3.10
C LYS A 204 2.99 -18.93 2.98
N VAL A 205 3.66 -18.76 4.11
CA VAL A 205 5.13 -18.73 4.16
C VAL A 205 5.63 -19.99 4.85
N THR A 206 6.57 -20.67 4.21
CA THR A 206 7.20 -21.88 4.74
C THR A 206 8.69 -21.66 4.86
N ASP A 207 9.27 -22.13 5.96
CA ASP A 207 10.72 -22.21 6.11
C ASP A 207 11.24 -23.33 5.20
N THR A 208 12.18 -22.99 4.31
CA THR A 208 12.77 -23.97 3.38
C THR A 208 14.12 -24.50 3.85
N THR A 209 14.71 -23.89 4.88
CA THR A 209 15.92 -24.37 5.54
C THR A 209 15.59 -25.48 6.52
N ASP A 210 14.53 -25.31 7.32
CA ASP A 210 14.01 -26.31 8.24
C ASP A 210 12.47 -26.30 8.19
N PRO A 211 11.85 -27.18 7.41
CA PRO A 211 10.39 -27.23 7.25
C PRO A 211 9.61 -27.54 8.55
N ALA A 212 10.27 -28.00 9.61
CA ALA A 212 9.64 -28.20 10.91
C ALA A 212 9.48 -26.88 11.70
N GLN A 213 10.22 -25.85 11.32
CA GLN A 213 10.16 -24.53 11.94
C GLN A 213 9.19 -23.60 11.19
N GLN A 214 8.82 -22.52 11.87
CA GLN A 214 7.99 -21.47 11.28
C GLN A 214 8.73 -20.13 11.32
N ILE A 215 8.59 -19.36 10.26
CA ILE A 215 9.06 -17.96 10.30
C ILE A 215 8.12 -17.18 11.22
N THR A 216 8.67 -16.54 12.26
CA THR A 216 7.88 -15.79 13.24
C THR A 216 8.40 -14.37 13.40
N VAL A 217 7.50 -13.46 13.73
CA VAL A 217 7.79 -12.05 14.03
C VAL A 217 7.37 -11.76 15.46
N GLY A 218 8.29 -11.19 16.24
CA GLY A 218 8.08 -10.83 17.64
C GLY A 218 8.89 -9.60 18.04
N PRO A 219 8.89 -9.27 19.35
CA PRO A 219 9.66 -8.16 19.91
C PRO A 219 11.17 -8.41 19.93
#